data_e29a39c03dedb70175a4ed4f25e3db6a
#
_entry.id   e29a39c03dedb70175a4ed4f25e3db6a
#
_cell.length_a   1.000
_cell.length_b   1.000
_cell.length_c   1.000
_cell.angle_alpha   90.00
_cell.angle_beta   90.00
_cell.angle_gamma   90.00
#
_symmetry.space_group_name_H-M   'P 1'
#
loop_
_entity.id
_entity.type
_entity.pdbx_description
1 polymer ?
#
loop_
_entity_poly.entity_id
_entity_poly.type
_entity_poly.pdbx_seq_one_letter_code
_entity_poly.pdbx_strand_id
1 'polypeptide(L)'
;MCKVIAICNQKGGVSKTTTTVNLGVGLVREGKKVLVIDADPQGNLSQSLGIENPDELEIALPSIMEQIIMDKDVDVTKGIIHHEEGLDLMPCNIDLSGVDVSLVNAMSREFVLKTYVESMRDFYDYILIDCMPSLGMITVNSLTASDRVLVPVQAAYLPVKGLEQLITTIYLSLIHIS
;
A
#
# COMPACT_ATOMS: atom_id res chain seq x y z
N MET A 1 1.17 -8.19 -18.06
CA MET A 1 0.68 -6.86 -17.61
C MET A 1 0.51 -6.93 -16.10
N CYS A 2 1.23 -6.11 -15.36
CA CYS A 2 1.19 -6.06 -13.90
C CYS A 2 -0.23 -5.72 -13.40
N LYS A 3 -0.64 -6.33 -12.30
CA LYS A 3 -1.92 -6.03 -11.63
C LYS A 3 -1.64 -5.47 -10.25
N VAL A 4 -2.15 -4.28 -9.98
CA VAL A 4 -2.04 -3.60 -8.69
C VAL A 4 -3.34 -3.77 -7.90
N ILE A 5 -3.24 -4.31 -6.68
CA ILE A 5 -4.40 -4.61 -5.83
C ILE A 5 -4.21 -3.95 -4.47
N ALA A 6 -5.09 -3.02 -4.10
CA ALA A 6 -5.13 -2.47 -2.75
C ALA A 6 -6.00 -3.37 -1.85
N ILE A 7 -5.46 -3.74 -0.69
CA ILE A 7 -6.17 -4.51 0.34
C ILE A 7 -6.62 -3.53 1.41
N CYS A 8 -7.88 -3.08 1.32
CA CYS A 8 -8.42 -1.98 2.11
C CYS A 8 -9.64 -2.39 2.93
N ASN A 9 -9.72 -1.93 4.17
CA ASN A 9 -10.93 -1.88 4.96
C ASN A 9 -10.74 -0.85 6.07
N GLN A 10 -11.75 -0.01 6.30
CA GLN A 10 -11.74 1.00 7.36
C GLN A 10 -11.70 0.37 8.76
N LYS A 11 -12.20 -0.86 8.93
CA LYS A 11 -12.18 -1.57 10.19
C LYS A 11 -10.80 -2.19 10.45
N GLY A 12 -10.25 -1.96 11.64
CA GLY A 12 -9.06 -2.68 12.13
C GLY A 12 -9.38 -4.15 12.45
N GLY A 13 -8.38 -5.02 12.43
CA GLY A 13 -8.50 -6.42 12.83
C GLY A 13 -9.33 -7.31 11.88
N VAL A 14 -9.52 -6.92 10.62
CA VAL A 14 -10.22 -7.72 9.60
C VAL A 14 -9.27 -8.53 8.70
N SER A 15 -8.07 -8.79 9.17
CA SER A 15 -7.06 -9.61 8.48
C SER A 15 -6.54 -9.04 7.15
N LYS A 16 -6.45 -7.70 6.99
CA LYS A 16 -5.85 -7.09 5.80
C LYS A 16 -4.42 -7.59 5.57
N THR A 17 -3.54 -7.34 6.53
CA THR A 17 -2.12 -7.76 6.48
C THR A 17 -1.96 -9.26 6.27
N THR A 18 -2.72 -10.07 7.01
CA THR A 18 -2.72 -11.53 6.83
C THR A 18 -3.14 -11.93 5.43
N THR A 19 -4.13 -11.25 4.84
CA THR A 19 -4.58 -11.49 3.47
C THR A 19 -3.49 -11.09 2.47
N THR A 20 -2.83 -9.95 2.68
CA THR A 20 -1.74 -9.46 1.82
C THR A 20 -0.58 -10.46 1.78
N VAL A 21 -0.10 -10.91 2.95
CA VAL A 21 0.99 -11.89 3.06
C VAL A 21 0.62 -13.20 2.37
N ASN A 22 -0.53 -13.79 2.72
CA ASN A 22 -0.91 -15.10 2.18
C ASN A 22 -1.20 -15.06 0.68
N LEU A 23 -1.81 -13.97 0.17
CA LEU A 23 -2.04 -13.77 -1.26
C LEU A 23 -0.70 -13.61 -1.99
N GLY A 24 0.23 -12.81 -1.43
CA GLY A 24 1.56 -12.61 -1.99
C GLY A 24 2.34 -13.92 -2.11
N VAL A 25 2.46 -14.67 -1.02
CA VAL A 25 3.12 -15.97 -1.02
C VAL A 25 2.43 -16.97 -1.95
N GLY A 26 1.08 -16.98 -1.97
CA GLY A 26 0.33 -17.84 -2.89
C GLY A 26 0.62 -17.53 -4.35
N LEU A 27 0.70 -16.27 -4.74
CA LEU A 27 1.05 -15.85 -6.10
C LEU A 27 2.50 -16.20 -6.46
N VAL A 28 3.44 -16.06 -5.52
CA VAL A 28 4.84 -16.52 -5.73
C VAL A 28 4.89 -18.02 -6.00
N ARG A 29 4.15 -18.83 -5.26
CA ARG A 29 4.05 -20.28 -5.49
C ARG A 29 3.48 -20.66 -6.85
N GLU A 30 2.68 -19.76 -7.44
CA GLU A 30 2.19 -19.85 -8.84
C GLU A 30 3.20 -19.28 -9.86
N GLY A 31 4.43 -19.01 -9.45
CA GLY A 31 5.52 -18.53 -10.31
C GLY A 31 5.42 -17.05 -10.71
N LYS A 32 4.67 -16.23 -9.95
CA LYS A 32 4.54 -14.78 -10.20
C LYS A 32 5.60 -14.00 -9.46
N LYS A 33 6.06 -12.90 -10.06
CA LYS A 33 6.88 -11.88 -9.41
C LYS A 33 5.94 -10.94 -8.63
N VAL A 34 6.12 -10.84 -7.32
CA VAL A 34 5.21 -10.11 -6.44
C VAL A 34 5.96 -9.08 -5.60
N LEU A 35 5.51 -7.84 -5.65
CA LEU A 35 5.86 -6.80 -4.69
C LEU A 35 4.70 -6.62 -3.70
N VAL A 36 4.99 -6.60 -2.40
CA VAL A 36 4.05 -6.16 -1.38
C VAL A 36 4.51 -4.82 -0.84
N ILE A 37 3.59 -3.87 -0.71
CA ILE A 37 3.85 -2.52 -0.20
C ILE A 37 3.10 -2.37 1.12
N ASP A 38 3.83 -2.08 2.19
CA ASP A 38 3.24 -1.71 3.46
C ASP A 38 2.84 -0.23 3.42
N ALA A 39 1.56 0.08 3.50
CA ALA A 39 1.02 1.44 3.52
C ALA A 39 0.29 1.74 4.85
N ASP A 40 0.79 1.15 5.94
CA ASP A 40 0.35 1.43 7.31
C ASP A 40 1.54 1.95 8.13
N PRO A 41 1.47 3.14 8.77
CA PRO A 41 2.54 3.66 9.63
C PRO A 41 2.91 2.73 10.79
N GLN A 42 2.03 1.80 11.13
CA GLN A 42 2.31 0.80 12.17
C GLN A 42 3.28 -0.29 11.71
N GLY A 43 3.62 -0.39 10.43
CA GLY A 43 4.58 -1.34 9.91
C GLY A 43 4.18 -2.82 10.10
N ASN A 44 2.90 -3.12 10.21
CA ASN A 44 2.43 -4.47 10.53
C ASN A 44 2.76 -5.50 9.46
N LEU A 45 2.72 -5.13 8.18
CA LEU A 45 3.13 -6.00 7.09
C LEU A 45 4.64 -6.24 7.14
N SER A 46 5.42 -5.18 7.34
CA SER A 46 6.88 -5.22 7.48
C SER A 46 7.29 -6.15 8.61
N GLN A 47 6.67 -6.02 9.79
CA GLN A 47 6.94 -6.91 10.94
C GLN A 47 6.51 -8.35 10.66
N SER A 48 5.37 -8.58 9.99
CA SER A 48 4.89 -9.92 9.63
C SER A 48 5.82 -10.64 8.65
N LEU A 49 6.65 -9.89 7.92
CA LEU A 49 7.67 -10.37 7.00
C LEU A 49 9.09 -10.26 7.59
N GLY A 50 9.22 -10.26 8.92
CA GLY A 50 10.48 -10.43 9.63
C GLY A 50 11.30 -9.16 9.85
N ILE A 51 10.79 -7.97 9.57
CA ILE A 51 11.45 -6.71 9.91
C ILE A 51 11.11 -6.38 11.37
N GLU A 52 12.00 -6.69 12.31
CA GLU A 52 11.76 -6.51 13.75
C GLU A 52 11.54 -5.04 14.13
N ASN A 53 12.36 -4.13 13.56
CA ASN A 53 12.35 -2.70 13.87
C ASN A 53 12.22 -1.87 12.58
N PRO A 54 11.00 -1.73 12.00
CA PRO A 54 10.81 -0.94 10.78
C PRO A 54 11.27 0.52 10.90
N ASP A 55 11.20 1.10 12.10
CA ASP A 55 11.58 2.50 12.36
C ASP A 55 13.10 2.72 12.28
N GLU A 56 13.92 1.68 12.29
CA GLU A 56 15.38 1.76 12.12
C GLU A 56 15.80 1.67 10.64
N LEU A 57 14.86 1.46 9.72
CA LEU A 57 15.16 1.39 8.29
C LEU A 57 15.52 2.78 7.75
N GLU A 58 16.69 2.88 7.13
CA GLU A 58 17.16 4.11 6.50
C GLU A 58 16.28 4.51 5.30
N ILE A 59 15.75 3.53 4.56
CA ILE A 59 14.89 3.74 3.39
C ILE A 59 13.65 2.85 3.52
N ALA A 60 12.49 3.49 3.53
CA ALA A 60 11.17 2.87 3.55
C ALA A 60 10.21 3.67 2.66
N LEU A 61 8.98 3.23 2.50
CA LEU A 61 7.98 3.90 1.67
C LEU A 61 7.85 5.41 1.94
N PRO A 62 7.84 5.89 3.20
CA PRO A 62 7.77 7.33 3.47
C PRO A 62 8.85 8.14 2.77
N SER A 63 10.11 7.70 2.85
CA SER A 63 11.24 8.43 2.26
C SER A 63 11.15 8.50 0.73
N ILE A 64 10.62 7.46 0.08
CA ILE A 64 10.36 7.46 -1.36
C ILE A 64 9.25 8.44 -1.72
N MET A 65 8.14 8.42 -0.98
CA MET A 65 7.02 9.34 -1.21
C MET A 65 7.42 10.79 -0.99
N GLU A 66 8.20 11.11 0.02
CA GLU A 66 8.72 12.47 0.26
C GLU A 66 9.59 12.98 -0.90
N GLN A 67 10.46 12.13 -1.45
CA GLN A 67 11.27 12.49 -2.60
C GLN A 67 10.40 12.80 -3.83
N ILE A 68 9.35 12.02 -4.07
CA ILE A 68 8.38 12.27 -5.15
C ILE A 68 7.64 13.58 -4.92
N ILE A 69 7.16 13.87 -3.69
CA ILE A 69 6.50 15.14 -3.34
C ILE A 69 7.42 16.33 -3.60
N MET A 70 8.73 16.17 -3.38
CA MET A 70 9.73 17.21 -3.59
C MET A 70 10.24 17.29 -5.05
N ASP A 71 9.65 16.53 -5.97
CA ASP A 71 10.05 16.44 -7.40
C ASP A 71 11.56 16.13 -7.54
N LYS A 72 12.07 15.26 -6.67
CA LYS A 72 13.46 14.78 -6.73
C LYS A 72 13.58 13.52 -7.58
N ASP A 73 14.77 13.32 -8.14
CA ASP A 73 15.11 12.06 -8.80
C ASP A 73 15.14 10.92 -7.77
N VAL A 74 14.33 9.89 -8.00
CA VAL A 74 14.12 8.80 -7.04
C VAL A 74 14.60 7.50 -7.64
N ASP A 75 15.55 6.84 -6.96
CA ASP A 75 15.83 5.44 -7.25
C ASP A 75 14.74 4.57 -6.61
N VAL A 76 13.75 4.21 -7.40
CA VAL A 76 12.54 3.49 -6.97
C VAL A 76 12.80 2.06 -6.48
N THR A 77 14.00 1.52 -6.75
CA THR A 77 14.38 0.18 -6.30
C THR A 77 14.98 0.17 -4.89
N LYS A 78 15.38 1.34 -4.39
CA LYS A 78 15.92 1.47 -3.03
C LYS A 78 14.86 1.15 -1.98
N GLY A 79 15.29 0.50 -0.92
CA GLY A 79 14.43 0.10 0.19
C GLY A 79 13.63 -1.17 -0.06
N ILE A 80 13.66 -1.75 -1.26
CA ILE A 80 13.03 -3.05 -1.52
C ILE A 80 13.85 -4.15 -0.84
N ILE A 81 13.16 -4.99 -0.07
CA ILE A 81 13.73 -6.12 0.66
C ILE A 81 13.22 -7.42 0.03
N HIS A 82 14.15 -8.29 -0.37
CA HIS A 82 13.79 -9.61 -0.89
C HIS A 82 13.55 -10.59 0.27
N HIS A 83 12.34 -11.15 0.35
CA HIS A 83 11.94 -12.06 1.41
C HIS A 83 12.20 -13.54 1.02
N GLU A 84 12.50 -14.40 2.00
CA GLU A 84 12.80 -15.82 1.79
C GLU A 84 11.67 -16.61 1.11
N GLU A 85 10.42 -16.21 1.27
CA GLU A 85 9.26 -16.78 0.56
C GLU A 85 9.19 -16.37 -0.93
N GLY A 86 10.16 -15.57 -1.42
CA GLY A 86 10.32 -15.20 -2.83
C GLY A 86 9.50 -14.00 -3.29
N LEU A 87 8.84 -13.28 -2.38
CA LEU A 87 8.24 -11.97 -2.67
C LEU A 87 9.18 -10.83 -2.29
N ASP A 88 8.97 -9.66 -2.88
CA ASP A 88 9.66 -8.43 -2.52
C ASP A 88 8.76 -7.57 -1.64
N LEU A 89 9.35 -6.87 -0.67
CA LEU A 89 8.69 -5.98 0.27
C LEU A 89 9.22 -4.54 0.10
N MET A 90 8.32 -3.58 -0.10
CA MET A 90 8.57 -2.18 0.23
C MET A 90 8.05 -1.94 1.65
N PRO A 91 8.96 -1.79 2.65
CA PRO A 91 8.57 -1.65 4.04
C PRO A 91 8.03 -0.25 4.35
N CYS A 92 7.35 -0.14 5.50
CA CYS A 92 6.89 1.12 6.05
C CYS A 92 7.32 1.28 7.51
N ASN A 93 7.34 2.52 7.96
CA ASN A 93 7.60 2.90 9.34
C ASN A 93 6.70 4.07 9.77
N ILE A 94 6.89 4.55 11.01
CA ILE A 94 6.07 5.61 11.61
C ILE A 94 6.11 6.94 10.85
N ASP A 95 7.18 7.21 10.07
CA ASP A 95 7.36 8.43 9.30
C ASP A 95 6.24 8.63 8.24
N LEU A 96 5.55 7.54 7.83
CA LEU A 96 4.41 7.65 6.92
C LEU A 96 3.29 8.55 7.47
N SER A 97 3.18 8.68 8.79
CA SER A 97 2.25 9.64 9.42
C SER A 97 2.61 11.09 9.09
N GLY A 98 3.90 11.40 8.96
CA GLY A 98 4.39 12.71 8.52
C GLY A 98 4.08 12.99 7.05
N VAL A 99 4.22 11.96 6.21
CA VAL A 99 3.86 12.03 4.78
C VAL A 99 2.37 12.31 4.60
N ASP A 100 1.49 11.68 5.39
CA ASP A 100 0.03 11.93 5.33
C ASP A 100 -0.30 13.41 5.56
N VAL A 101 0.41 14.08 6.48
CA VAL A 101 0.29 15.53 6.71
C VAL A 101 0.87 16.34 5.54
N SER A 102 2.02 15.94 5.01
CA SER A 102 2.68 16.64 3.89
C SER A 102 1.85 16.59 2.61
N LEU A 103 1.16 15.49 2.36
CA LEU A 103 0.26 15.32 1.22
C LEU A 103 -0.88 16.32 1.19
N VAL A 104 -1.34 16.85 2.35
CA VAL A 104 -2.45 17.81 2.40
C VAL A 104 -2.17 19.05 1.53
N ASN A 105 -0.90 19.49 1.47
CA ASN A 105 -0.47 20.68 0.75
C ASN A 105 0.27 20.38 -0.57
N ALA A 106 0.48 19.11 -0.92
CA ALA A 106 1.20 18.73 -2.12
C ALA A 106 0.33 18.89 -3.38
N MET A 107 0.95 19.27 -4.49
CA MET A 107 0.31 19.20 -5.81
C MET A 107 0.15 17.73 -6.22
N SER A 108 -0.97 17.42 -6.89
CA SER A 108 -1.27 16.05 -7.33
C SER A 108 -1.14 15.01 -6.21
N ARG A 109 -1.49 15.42 -5.01
CA ARG A 109 -1.29 14.69 -3.74
C ARG A 109 -1.87 13.27 -3.72
N GLU A 110 -2.91 13.01 -4.52
CA GLU A 110 -3.54 11.70 -4.66
C GLU A 110 -2.78 10.72 -5.57
N PHE A 111 -1.77 11.19 -6.31
CA PHE A 111 -1.04 10.41 -7.30
C PHE A 111 0.40 10.06 -6.89
N VAL A 112 0.86 10.47 -5.72
CA VAL A 112 2.24 10.28 -5.26
C VAL A 112 2.62 8.79 -5.23
N LEU A 113 1.79 7.96 -4.60
CA LEU A 113 2.03 6.52 -4.57
C LEU A 113 1.84 5.88 -5.95
N LYS A 114 0.93 6.41 -6.77
CA LYS A 114 0.77 5.95 -8.15
C LYS A 114 2.04 6.17 -8.97
N THR A 115 2.71 7.31 -8.82
CA THR A 115 3.99 7.58 -9.50
C THR A 115 5.03 6.51 -9.17
N TYR A 116 5.16 6.13 -7.90
CA TYR A 116 6.02 5.03 -7.49
C TYR A 116 5.60 3.69 -8.09
N VAL A 117 4.33 3.32 -7.94
CA VAL A 117 3.78 2.04 -8.41
C VAL A 117 3.92 1.89 -9.93
N GLU A 118 3.67 2.94 -10.73
CA GLU A 118 3.82 2.90 -12.19
C GLU A 118 5.26 2.58 -12.60
N SER A 119 6.27 3.12 -11.90
CA SER A 119 7.68 2.82 -12.19
C SER A 119 8.08 1.38 -11.85
N MET A 120 7.29 0.69 -11.00
CA MET A 120 7.55 -0.70 -10.59
C MET A 120 6.82 -1.74 -11.45
N ARG A 121 5.85 -1.34 -12.29
CA ARG A 121 5.00 -2.28 -13.05
C ARG A 121 5.76 -3.19 -14.01
N ASP A 122 6.89 -2.76 -14.54
CA ASP A 122 7.67 -3.55 -15.49
C ASP A 122 8.47 -4.69 -14.82
N PHE A 123 8.65 -4.62 -13.49
CA PHE A 123 9.43 -5.58 -12.72
C PHE A 123 8.58 -6.73 -12.14
N TYR A 124 7.26 -6.50 -11.97
CA TYR A 124 6.37 -7.40 -11.24
C TYR A 124 5.12 -7.80 -12.04
N ASP A 125 4.61 -9.00 -11.74
CA ASP A 125 3.31 -9.46 -12.24
C ASP A 125 2.16 -8.95 -11.37
N TYR A 126 2.42 -8.81 -10.04
CA TYR A 126 1.48 -8.30 -9.05
C TYR A 126 2.15 -7.34 -8.09
N ILE A 127 1.45 -6.26 -7.75
CA ILE A 127 1.77 -5.36 -6.65
C ILE A 127 0.58 -5.37 -5.70
N LEU A 128 0.80 -5.71 -4.43
CA LEU A 128 -0.23 -5.73 -3.39
C LEU A 128 0.06 -4.60 -2.41
N ILE A 129 -0.93 -3.76 -2.12
CA ILE A 129 -0.79 -2.62 -1.20
C ILE A 129 -1.62 -2.92 0.05
N ASP A 130 -0.96 -3.11 1.21
CA ASP A 130 -1.62 -3.29 2.51
C ASP A 130 -1.98 -1.93 3.11
N CYS A 131 -3.25 -1.58 3.10
CA CYS A 131 -3.71 -0.25 3.50
C CYS A 131 -3.97 -0.17 5.01
N MET A 132 -3.65 0.99 5.60
CA MET A 132 -4.04 1.33 6.97
C MET A 132 -5.56 1.33 7.16
N PRO A 133 -6.07 1.13 8.40
CA PRO A 133 -7.51 1.14 8.69
C PRO A 133 -8.06 2.58 8.82
N SER A 134 -7.91 3.39 7.79
CA SER A 134 -8.39 4.79 7.74
C SER A 134 -8.83 5.14 6.33
N LEU A 135 -9.43 6.32 6.18
CA LEU A 135 -9.76 6.94 4.88
C LEU A 135 -8.93 8.22 4.64
N GLY A 136 -7.72 8.30 5.21
CA GLY A 136 -6.77 9.40 5.02
C GLY A 136 -6.16 9.43 3.61
N MET A 137 -5.26 10.40 3.38
CA MET A 137 -4.63 10.62 2.07
C MET A 137 -3.79 9.43 1.61
N ILE A 138 -3.17 8.67 2.53
CA ILE A 138 -2.43 7.44 2.20
C ILE A 138 -3.36 6.37 1.60
N THR A 139 -4.57 6.22 2.17
CA THR A 139 -5.57 5.27 1.60
C THR A 139 -6.06 5.75 0.23
N VAL A 140 -6.30 7.05 0.05
CA VAL A 140 -6.64 7.62 -1.27
C VAL A 140 -5.52 7.34 -2.28
N ASN A 141 -4.26 7.56 -1.91
CA ASN A 141 -3.10 7.23 -2.74
C ASN A 141 -3.05 5.74 -3.12
N SER A 142 -3.30 4.85 -2.16
CA SER A 142 -3.32 3.40 -2.40
C SER A 142 -4.43 3.00 -3.39
N LEU A 143 -5.61 3.59 -3.25
CA LEU A 143 -6.75 3.35 -4.15
C LEU A 143 -6.47 3.90 -5.56
N THR A 144 -5.91 5.10 -5.66
CA THR A 144 -5.57 5.75 -6.93
C THR A 144 -4.47 5.01 -7.70
N ALA A 145 -3.53 4.38 -6.98
CA ALA A 145 -2.45 3.58 -7.56
C ALA A 145 -2.91 2.19 -8.03
N SER A 146 -4.07 1.71 -7.55
CA SER A 146 -4.51 0.34 -7.76
C SER A 146 -5.45 0.16 -8.95
N ASP A 147 -5.38 -1.02 -9.60
CA ASP A 147 -6.31 -1.45 -10.66
C ASP A 147 -7.55 -2.12 -10.05
N ARG A 148 -7.42 -2.65 -8.83
CA ARG A 148 -8.47 -3.39 -8.11
C ARG A 148 -8.36 -3.18 -6.61
N VAL A 149 -9.50 -3.34 -5.94
CA VAL A 149 -9.58 -3.31 -4.47
C VAL A 149 -10.09 -4.65 -3.97
N LEU A 150 -9.38 -5.23 -3.00
CA LEU A 150 -9.81 -6.39 -2.24
C LEU A 150 -10.20 -5.92 -0.83
N VAL A 151 -11.44 -6.20 -0.44
CA VAL A 151 -11.98 -5.77 0.86
C VAL A 151 -12.23 -7.01 1.73
N PRO A 152 -11.31 -7.36 2.64
CA PRO A 152 -11.55 -8.44 3.60
C PRO A 152 -12.68 -8.03 4.54
N VAL A 153 -13.71 -8.86 4.65
CA VAL A 153 -14.86 -8.61 5.55
C VAL A 153 -15.07 -9.79 6.49
N GLN A 154 -15.35 -9.48 7.76
CA GLN A 154 -15.82 -10.48 8.69
C GLN A 154 -17.31 -10.76 8.44
N ALA A 155 -17.72 -12.02 8.49
CA ALA A 155 -19.11 -12.42 8.36
C ALA A 155 -19.89 -12.04 9.66
N ALA A 156 -20.13 -10.73 9.89
CA ALA A 156 -20.84 -10.19 11.04
C ALA A 156 -21.70 -8.99 10.58
N TYR A 157 -22.82 -8.75 11.28
CA TYR A 157 -23.82 -7.74 10.91
C TYR A 157 -23.32 -6.28 10.93
N LEU A 158 -22.35 -5.93 11.77
CA LEU A 158 -21.87 -4.57 12.00
C LEU A 158 -20.90 -3.98 10.93
N PRO A 159 -20.24 -4.74 10.06
CA PRO A 159 -19.32 -4.20 9.05
C PRO A 159 -19.96 -3.45 7.89
N VAL A 160 -21.27 -3.50 7.71
CA VAL A 160 -21.98 -2.95 6.52
C VAL A 160 -21.79 -1.44 6.39
N LYS A 161 -21.86 -0.65 7.48
CA LYS A 161 -21.65 0.80 7.43
C LYS A 161 -20.23 1.20 7.00
N GLY A 162 -19.21 0.49 7.48
CA GLY A 162 -17.82 0.75 7.07
C GLY A 162 -17.57 0.43 5.60
N LEU A 163 -18.24 -0.60 5.07
CA LEU A 163 -18.18 -0.95 3.66
C LEU A 163 -18.83 0.12 2.78
N GLU A 164 -19.97 0.66 3.16
CA GLU A 164 -20.65 1.75 2.44
C GLU A 164 -19.76 3.02 2.36
N GLN A 165 -19.10 3.39 3.46
CA GLN A 165 -18.17 4.51 3.49
C GLN A 165 -16.96 4.27 2.59
N LEU A 166 -16.38 3.07 2.62
CA LEU A 166 -15.25 2.69 1.75
C LEU A 166 -15.66 2.74 0.27
N ILE A 167 -16.82 2.19 -0.09
CA ILE A 167 -17.35 2.24 -1.45
C ILE A 167 -17.54 3.70 -1.90
N THR A 168 -18.09 4.56 -1.04
CA THR A 168 -18.24 5.99 -1.34
C THR A 168 -16.87 6.65 -1.59
N THR A 169 -15.87 6.33 -0.79
CA THR A 169 -14.50 6.86 -0.96
C THR A 169 -13.88 6.38 -2.28
N ILE A 170 -14.06 5.10 -2.64
CA ILE A 170 -13.61 4.55 -3.91
C ILE A 170 -14.27 5.31 -5.08
N TYR A 171 -15.58 5.54 -5.03
CA TYR A 171 -16.29 6.31 -6.05
C TYR A 171 -15.77 7.75 -6.17
N LEU A 172 -15.54 8.43 -5.05
CA LEU A 172 -15.01 9.80 -5.06
C LEU A 172 -13.57 9.83 -5.61
N SER A 173 -12.73 8.85 -5.28
CA SER A 173 -11.39 8.72 -5.84
C SER A 173 -11.42 8.51 -7.36
N LEU A 174 -12.38 7.71 -7.87
CA LEU A 174 -12.53 7.46 -9.30
C LEU A 174 -13.05 8.69 -10.08
N ILE A 175 -13.89 9.54 -9.47
CA ILE A 175 -14.43 10.76 -10.12
C ILE A 175 -13.34 11.82 -10.30
N HIS A 176 -12.32 11.86 -9.46
CA HIS A 176 -11.20 12.80 -9.59
C HIS A 176 -10.11 12.33 -10.58
N ILE A 177 -10.26 11.12 -11.16
CA ILE A 177 -9.29 10.50 -12.09
C ILE A 177 -9.73 10.61 -13.56
N SER A 178 -10.97 11.09 -13.83
CA SER A 178 -11.54 11.24 -15.18
C SER A 178 -11.47 12.67 -15.72
#